data_eebaf6cb89d0552eb13c928684900f76
#
_entry.id   eebaf6cb89d0552eb13c928684900f76
#
_cell.length_a   1.000
_cell.length_b   1.000
_cell.length_c   1.000
_cell.angle_alpha   90.00
_cell.angle_beta   90.00
_cell.angle_gamma   90.00
#
_symmetry.space_group_name_H-M   'P 1'
#
loop_
_entity.id
_entity.type
_entity.pdbx_description
1 polymer ?
#
loop_
_entity_poly.entity_id
_entity_poly.type
_entity_poly.pdbx_seq_one_letter_code
_entity_poly.pdbx_strand_id
1 'polypeptide(L)'
;MLRKRLYLVFALFMAGLMLFTACTPKTGGNAPVKITIFVGFGAGSDPDSMAALNTIAEEYNASHKDIQIEFMFSTWEEHTSKFSTLLAGDLAPDLAFPIGIQGIAEFYDEWIDVSPYVKRDTYDTSDFYGPSLQLLNFNDKTIGLPLGVYPSVTFFNEDLFDAANVPYPPKQYGDTTWTLEKMIETAKLMTLDGNGNNAASPNFDPTKITQWGWGGWCGPFRTVPGKFGGNPLGMSDDFKTANMNTDGYLEGMQFLYDSIYTSHVRPSSVDEGSTFTGMDFTFESGKVAMFECFSWSSYAFPNFTTAGNWNVAAVPAGPHGDVVSPVNADTFAIPSHSKHPDQAWEVATWLMQPEMQSRLCGIFGCIPSRKSLASGWVDSMSAEYPNGDFQVFIDSINYMDASPNNESWVPNYSKVWDTTENAMSRILSGESSDVQQVMNDLQTEVQGYLDEYWAANP
;
A
#
# COMPACT_ATOMS: atom_id res chain seq x y z
N MET A 1 -46.80 -10.58 62.92
CA MET A 1 -47.02 -9.15 62.63
C MET A 1 -45.78 -8.42 62.04
N LEU A 2 -44.58 -8.94 62.24
CA LEU A 2 -43.34 -8.30 61.72
C LEU A 2 -43.16 -8.41 60.20
N ARG A 3 -43.61 -9.47 59.55
CA ARG A 3 -43.47 -9.67 58.10
C ARG A 3 -44.35 -8.70 57.24
N LYS A 4 -45.54 -8.36 57.73
CA LYS A 4 -46.41 -7.41 56.99
C LYS A 4 -45.94 -5.95 57.06
N ARG A 5 -45.19 -5.55 58.09
CA ARG A 5 -44.62 -4.20 58.19
C ARG A 5 -43.37 -4.03 57.28
N LEU A 6 -42.66 -5.10 57.01
CA LEU A 6 -41.47 -5.07 56.15
C LEU A 6 -41.87 -4.86 54.67
N TYR A 7 -42.97 -5.44 54.19
CA TYR A 7 -43.45 -5.26 52.84
C TYR A 7 -44.04 -3.84 52.59
N LEU A 8 -44.59 -3.21 53.61
CA LEU A 8 -45.14 -1.86 53.51
C LEU A 8 -44.01 -0.80 53.40
N VAL A 9 -42.90 -1.00 54.11
CA VAL A 9 -41.71 -0.13 54.05
C VAL A 9 -41.01 -0.27 52.71
N PHE A 10 -40.93 -1.51 52.15
CA PHE A 10 -40.31 -1.76 50.84
C PHE A 10 -41.16 -1.20 49.69
N ALA A 11 -42.51 -1.27 49.78
CA ALA A 11 -43.43 -0.72 48.80
C ALA A 11 -43.42 0.84 48.80
N LEU A 12 -43.24 1.46 49.94
CA LEU A 12 -43.08 2.92 50.06
C LEU A 12 -41.74 3.43 49.57
N PHE A 13 -40.66 2.60 49.70
CA PHE A 13 -39.35 2.95 49.17
C PHE A 13 -39.29 2.81 47.64
N MET A 14 -39.99 1.81 47.06
CA MET A 14 -40.11 1.65 45.61
C MET A 14 -41.02 2.71 44.97
N ALA A 15 -42.09 3.16 45.65
CA ALA A 15 -42.94 4.23 45.17
C ALA A 15 -42.26 5.62 45.26
N GLY A 16 -41.32 5.81 46.21
CA GLY A 16 -40.48 7.01 46.31
C GLY A 16 -39.39 7.11 45.23
N LEU A 17 -38.88 5.99 44.72
CA LEU A 17 -37.94 5.98 43.62
C LEU A 17 -38.56 6.26 42.24
N MET A 18 -39.88 6.06 42.07
CA MET A 18 -40.56 6.33 40.80
C MET A 18 -41.00 7.79 40.64
N LEU A 19 -40.87 8.63 41.66
CA LEU A 19 -41.26 10.05 41.61
C LEU A 19 -40.11 11.02 41.35
N PHE A 20 -38.85 10.52 41.22
CA PHE A 20 -37.70 11.35 40.88
C PHE A 20 -37.25 11.26 39.41
N THR A 21 -38.01 10.55 38.55
CA THR A 21 -37.67 10.42 37.11
C THR A 21 -38.48 11.38 36.21
N ALA A 22 -39.04 12.45 36.74
CA ALA A 22 -39.81 13.38 35.91
C ALA A 22 -39.39 14.83 36.15
N CYS A 23 -38.18 15.18 35.75
CA CYS A 23 -37.78 16.54 35.33
C CYS A 23 -36.32 16.53 34.97
N THR A 24 -35.91 15.75 33.93
CA THR A 24 -34.78 16.16 33.11
C THR A 24 -35.32 17.19 32.13
N PRO A 25 -34.73 18.39 32.06
CA PRO A 25 -35.07 19.31 30.98
C PRO A 25 -34.72 18.60 29.69
N LYS A 26 -35.67 18.39 28.78
CA LYS A 26 -35.39 18.10 27.38
C LYS A 26 -34.63 19.31 26.86
N THR A 27 -33.30 19.28 26.95
CA THR A 27 -32.45 20.03 26.04
C THR A 27 -32.73 19.41 24.68
N GLY A 28 -33.48 20.12 23.85
CA GLY A 28 -33.85 19.69 22.50
C GLY A 28 -32.66 19.77 21.54
N GLY A 29 -31.64 19.02 21.80
CA GLY A 29 -30.58 18.69 20.83
C GLY A 29 -30.73 17.20 20.52
N ASN A 30 -30.78 16.82 19.25
CA ASN A 30 -30.62 15.44 18.85
C ASN A 30 -29.25 14.93 19.38
N ALA A 31 -29.22 13.69 19.86
CA ALA A 31 -27.90 13.08 20.19
C ALA A 31 -27.00 13.16 18.96
N PRO A 32 -25.68 13.40 19.13
CA PRO A 32 -24.77 13.45 18.01
C PRO A 32 -24.79 12.13 17.22
N VAL A 33 -24.66 12.22 15.91
CA VAL A 33 -24.49 11.06 15.06
C VAL A 33 -23.08 10.51 15.32
N LYS A 34 -22.98 9.22 15.60
CA LYS A 34 -21.70 8.55 15.82
C LYS A 34 -21.23 7.91 14.53
N ILE A 35 -20.03 8.27 14.07
CA ILE A 35 -19.37 7.73 12.90
C ILE A 35 -18.24 6.82 13.35
N THR A 36 -18.33 5.55 12.99
CA THR A 36 -17.30 4.56 13.27
C THR A 36 -16.38 4.42 12.06
N ILE A 37 -15.07 4.60 12.28
CA ILE A 37 -14.03 4.57 11.25
C ILE A 37 -13.20 3.29 11.43
N PHE A 38 -13.26 2.39 10.46
CA PHE A 38 -12.49 1.16 10.47
C PHE A 38 -11.06 1.41 9.96
N VAL A 39 -10.05 1.01 10.75
CA VAL A 39 -8.62 1.06 10.43
C VAL A 39 -8.07 -0.35 10.42
N GLY A 40 -7.50 -0.78 9.30
CA GLY A 40 -6.95 -2.14 9.14
C GLY A 40 -6.61 -2.49 7.69
N PHE A 41 -7.02 -1.68 6.72
CA PHE A 41 -6.76 -1.89 5.28
C PHE A 41 -5.49 -1.20 4.75
N GLY A 42 -4.60 -0.81 5.64
CA GLY A 42 -3.37 -0.08 5.35
C GLY A 42 -2.61 0.19 6.64
N ALA A 43 -1.86 1.29 6.69
CA ALA A 43 -1.17 1.75 7.89
C ALA A 43 -2.14 2.18 9.01
N GLY A 44 -1.64 2.34 10.23
CA GLY A 44 -2.37 2.96 11.35
C GLY A 44 -2.87 2.01 12.43
N SER A 45 -2.53 0.72 12.38
CA SER A 45 -2.91 -0.26 13.40
C SER A 45 -1.80 -0.59 14.40
N ASP A 46 -0.64 0.03 14.31
CA ASP A 46 0.39 -0.02 15.33
C ASP A 46 0.05 0.87 16.55
N PRO A 47 0.63 0.64 17.73
CA PRO A 47 0.26 1.34 18.96
C PRO A 47 0.41 2.87 18.90
N ASP A 48 1.44 3.37 18.23
CA ASP A 48 1.72 4.82 18.15
C ASP A 48 0.73 5.50 17.21
N SER A 49 0.46 4.90 16.06
CA SER A 49 -0.55 5.35 15.11
C SER A 49 -1.96 5.33 15.72
N MET A 50 -2.30 4.26 16.45
CA MET A 50 -3.58 4.16 17.17
C MET A 50 -3.74 5.29 18.20
N ALA A 51 -2.69 5.61 18.96
CA ALA A 51 -2.71 6.70 19.93
C ALA A 51 -2.90 8.06 19.25
N ALA A 52 -2.20 8.30 18.14
CA ALA A 52 -2.30 9.53 17.36
C ALA A 52 -3.69 9.70 16.74
N LEU A 53 -4.27 8.63 16.18
CA LEU A 53 -5.62 8.63 15.60
C LEU A 53 -6.70 8.88 16.68
N ASN A 54 -6.59 8.27 17.86
CA ASN A 54 -7.49 8.53 18.97
C ASN A 54 -7.43 10.01 19.42
N THR A 55 -6.24 10.63 19.43
CA THR A 55 -6.09 12.06 19.70
C THR A 55 -6.82 12.91 18.65
N ILE A 56 -6.74 12.54 17.37
CA ILE A 56 -7.49 13.20 16.30
C ILE A 56 -9.01 13.08 16.53
N ALA A 57 -9.50 11.92 16.98
CA ALA A 57 -10.90 11.74 17.31
C ALA A 57 -11.34 12.62 18.49
N GLU A 58 -10.52 12.74 19.54
CA GLU A 58 -10.80 13.62 20.68
C GLU A 58 -10.88 15.09 20.25
N GLU A 59 -9.93 15.56 19.41
CA GLU A 59 -9.93 16.93 18.86
C GLU A 59 -11.19 17.22 18.02
N TYR A 60 -11.54 16.28 17.12
CA TYR A 60 -12.76 16.39 16.32
C TYR A 60 -14.00 16.50 17.23
N ASN A 61 -14.14 15.56 18.16
CA ASN A 61 -15.29 15.45 19.07
C ASN A 61 -15.41 16.66 20.01
N ALA A 62 -14.30 17.30 20.36
CA ALA A 62 -14.32 18.53 21.16
C ALA A 62 -14.89 19.72 20.37
N SER A 63 -14.63 19.80 19.07
CA SER A 63 -15.03 20.91 18.19
C SER A 63 -16.36 20.73 17.49
N HIS A 64 -16.78 19.46 17.24
CA HIS A 64 -18.04 19.12 16.56
C HIS A 64 -19.07 18.57 17.55
N LYS A 65 -20.28 19.09 17.53
CA LYS A 65 -21.34 18.71 18.49
C LYS A 65 -22.41 17.82 17.89
N ASP A 66 -22.56 17.85 16.57
CA ASP A 66 -23.60 17.11 15.85
C ASP A 66 -23.11 15.75 15.34
N ILE A 67 -21.80 15.60 15.15
CA ILE A 67 -21.12 14.36 14.74
C ILE A 67 -20.01 14.05 15.74
N GLN A 68 -19.89 12.79 16.10
CA GLN A 68 -18.82 12.26 16.94
C GLN A 68 -18.16 11.11 16.18
N ILE A 69 -16.83 11.02 16.22
CA ILE A 69 -16.08 9.95 15.55
C ILE A 69 -15.40 9.03 16.56
N GLU A 70 -15.26 7.77 16.19
CA GLU A 70 -14.42 6.79 16.88
C GLU A 70 -13.71 5.90 15.87
N PHE A 71 -12.47 5.48 16.19
CA PHE A 71 -11.73 4.54 15.41
C PHE A 71 -11.92 3.11 15.92
N MET A 72 -12.10 2.17 14.99
CA MET A 72 -12.17 0.73 15.23
C MET A 72 -10.96 0.07 14.54
N PHE A 73 -10.02 -0.44 15.30
CA PHE A 73 -8.77 -0.98 14.77
C PHE A 73 -8.84 -2.49 14.52
N SER A 74 -8.11 -2.94 13.50
CA SER A 74 -7.84 -4.34 13.20
C SER A 74 -6.38 -4.50 12.80
N THR A 75 -5.80 -5.66 13.07
CA THR A 75 -4.47 -5.99 12.50
C THR A 75 -4.60 -6.29 11.01
N TRP A 76 -3.47 -6.27 10.30
CA TRP A 76 -3.43 -6.62 8.88
C TRP A 76 -3.91 -8.07 8.64
N GLU A 77 -3.54 -9.01 9.49
CA GLU A 77 -3.88 -10.43 9.35
C GLU A 77 -5.38 -10.71 9.57
N GLU A 78 -6.08 -9.85 10.32
CA GLU A 78 -7.48 -10.06 10.70
C GLU A 78 -8.46 -9.16 9.95
N HIS A 79 -7.99 -8.15 9.23
CA HIS A 79 -8.84 -7.08 8.70
C HIS A 79 -9.97 -7.59 7.79
N THR A 80 -9.67 -8.49 6.84
CA THR A 80 -10.65 -9.03 5.90
C THR A 80 -11.74 -9.82 6.63
N SER A 81 -11.36 -10.74 7.53
CA SER A 81 -12.32 -11.56 8.27
C SER A 81 -13.17 -10.74 9.23
N LYS A 82 -12.57 -9.75 9.90
CA LYS A 82 -13.27 -8.84 10.80
C LYS A 82 -14.26 -7.96 10.06
N PHE A 83 -13.83 -7.34 8.96
CA PHE A 83 -14.70 -6.47 8.18
C PHE A 83 -15.87 -7.24 7.56
N SER A 84 -15.64 -8.42 6.97
CA SER A 84 -16.67 -9.31 6.46
C SER A 84 -17.69 -9.69 7.53
N THR A 85 -17.22 -9.96 8.76
CA THR A 85 -18.09 -10.27 9.91
C THR A 85 -18.96 -9.08 10.29
N LEU A 86 -18.42 -7.86 10.27
CA LEU A 86 -19.16 -6.63 10.57
C LEU A 86 -20.25 -6.37 9.52
N LEU A 87 -19.93 -6.55 8.22
CA LEU A 87 -20.91 -6.43 7.13
C LEU A 87 -22.06 -7.44 7.30
N ALA A 88 -21.74 -8.73 7.50
CA ALA A 88 -22.72 -9.79 7.65
C ALA A 88 -23.60 -9.62 8.89
N GLY A 89 -23.09 -8.96 9.94
CA GLY A 89 -23.80 -8.72 11.20
C GLY A 89 -24.65 -7.44 11.24
N ASP A 90 -24.79 -6.70 10.14
CA ASP A 90 -25.43 -5.35 10.09
C ASP A 90 -24.76 -4.35 11.08
N LEU A 91 -23.46 -4.52 11.29
CA LEU A 91 -22.60 -3.71 12.14
C LEU A 91 -21.49 -3.01 11.33
N ALA A 92 -21.75 -2.76 10.05
CA ALA A 92 -20.81 -2.09 9.17
C ALA A 92 -20.34 -0.77 9.80
N PRO A 93 -19.05 -0.47 9.75
CA PRO A 93 -18.56 0.87 10.07
C PRO A 93 -19.08 1.87 9.03
N ASP A 94 -19.04 3.16 9.38
CA ASP A 94 -19.51 4.21 8.47
C ASP A 94 -18.42 4.63 7.48
N LEU A 95 -17.15 4.38 7.83
CA LEU A 95 -16.01 4.75 7.01
C LEU A 95 -14.89 3.70 7.19
N ALA A 96 -14.19 3.34 6.12
CA ALA A 96 -12.89 2.67 6.16
C ALA A 96 -11.80 3.70 5.80
N PHE A 97 -10.75 3.84 6.67
CA PHE A 97 -9.72 4.86 6.48
C PHE A 97 -8.48 4.61 7.35
N PRO A 98 -7.25 4.58 6.81
CA PRO A 98 -7.00 4.55 5.37
C PRO A 98 -7.39 3.21 4.77
N ILE A 99 -7.66 3.20 3.48
CA ILE A 99 -7.88 1.98 2.71
C ILE A 99 -6.97 1.99 1.50
N GLY A 100 -6.16 0.95 1.39
CA GLY A 100 -5.29 0.70 0.26
C GLY A 100 -5.94 -0.19 -0.80
N ILE A 101 -5.14 -0.50 -1.82
CA ILE A 101 -5.56 -1.21 -3.02
C ILE A 101 -6.26 -2.54 -2.71
N GLN A 102 -5.69 -3.34 -1.80
CA GLN A 102 -6.24 -4.65 -1.45
C GLN A 102 -7.63 -4.54 -0.82
N GLY A 103 -7.83 -3.63 0.13
CA GLY A 103 -9.13 -3.42 0.74
C GLY A 103 -10.17 -2.89 -0.24
N ILE A 104 -9.75 -2.08 -1.23
CA ILE A 104 -10.64 -1.63 -2.30
C ILE A 104 -11.07 -2.83 -3.16
N ALA A 105 -10.13 -3.68 -3.58
CA ALA A 105 -10.40 -4.83 -4.45
C ALA A 105 -11.26 -5.90 -3.76
N GLU A 106 -10.89 -6.29 -2.54
CA GLU A 106 -11.57 -7.36 -1.80
C GLU A 106 -13.05 -7.05 -1.53
N PHE A 107 -13.39 -5.76 -1.34
CA PHE A 107 -14.73 -5.31 -1.00
C PHE A 107 -15.32 -4.34 -2.04
N TYR A 108 -14.94 -4.48 -3.31
CA TYR A 108 -15.31 -3.53 -4.37
C TYR A 108 -16.81 -3.24 -4.44
N ASP A 109 -17.65 -4.25 -4.34
CA ASP A 109 -19.11 -4.14 -4.43
C ASP A 109 -19.73 -3.51 -3.17
N GLU A 110 -18.99 -3.51 -2.08
CA GLU A 110 -19.44 -2.97 -0.79
C GLU A 110 -19.24 -1.46 -0.65
N TRP A 111 -18.44 -0.83 -1.51
CA TRP A 111 -18.18 0.61 -1.44
C TRP A 111 -19.21 1.39 -2.26
N ILE A 112 -19.68 2.56 -1.74
CA ILE A 112 -20.51 3.45 -2.54
C ILE A 112 -19.67 4.24 -3.54
N ASP A 113 -20.34 4.76 -4.60
CA ASP A 113 -19.75 5.79 -5.46
C ASP A 113 -19.84 7.15 -4.76
N VAL A 114 -18.69 7.80 -4.56
CA VAL A 114 -18.62 9.13 -3.95
C VAL A 114 -18.67 10.27 -4.97
N SER A 115 -18.69 10.01 -6.27
CA SER A 115 -18.76 11.05 -7.30
C SER A 115 -19.96 11.97 -7.18
N PRO A 116 -21.18 11.51 -6.75
CA PRO A 116 -22.31 12.39 -6.48
C PRO A 116 -22.03 13.39 -5.36
N TYR A 117 -21.29 12.98 -4.32
CA TYR A 117 -20.93 13.85 -3.19
C TYR A 117 -19.92 14.90 -3.61
N VAL A 118 -18.86 14.51 -4.36
CA VAL A 118 -17.87 15.43 -4.96
C VAL A 118 -18.57 16.50 -5.78
N LYS A 119 -19.55 16.10 -6.61
CA LYS A 119 -20.33 17.02 -7.45
C LYS A 119 -21.27 17.91 -6.64
N ARG A 120 -22.00 17.35 -5.67
CA ARG A 120 -22.95 18.08 -4.80
C ARG A 120 -22.27 19.24 -4.08
N ASP A 121 -21.09 18.93 -3.49
CA ASP A 121 -20.37 19.87 -2.65
C ASP A 121 -19.35 20.71 -3.44
N THR A 122 -19.28 20.52 -4.76
CA THR A 122 -18.31 21.18 -5.62
C THR A 122 -16.88 21.08 -5.05
N TYR A 123 -16.53 19.86 -4.58
CA TYR A 123 -15.26 19.62 -3.91
C TYR A 123 -14.10 19.87 -4.87
N ASP A 124 -13.18 20.75 -4.49
CA ASP A 124 -12.03 21.10 -5.33
C ASP A 124 -10.95 20.01 -5.31
N THR A 125 -10.78 19.34 -6.44
CA THR A 125 -9.77 18.30 -6.65
C THR A 125 -8.55 18.79 -7.42
N SER A 126 -8.45 20.07 -7.76
CA SER A 126 -7.41 20.62 -8.64
C SER A 126 -5.99 20.54 -8.05
N ASP A 127 -5.88 20.51 -6.72
CA ASP A 127 -4.62 20.42 -6.00
C ASP A 127 -4.06 18.98 -5.94
N PHE A 128 -4.89 17.96 -6.20
CA PHE A 128 -4.40 16.59 -6.23
C PHE A 128 -3.56 16.28 -7.47
N TYR A 129 -2.65 15.31 -7.36
CA TYR A 129 -1.98 14.75 -8.52
C TYR A 129 -3.01 14.05 -9.42
N GLY A 130 -3.05 14.42 -10.71
CA GLY A 130 -4.04 13.85 -11.64
C GLY A 130 -4.06 12.33 -11.69
N PRO A 131 -2.91 11.65 -11.83
CA PRO A 131 -2.85 10.20 -11.81
C PRO A 131 -3.40 9.57 -10.52
N SER A 132 -3.17 10.17 -9.34
CA SER A 132 -3.68 9.62 -8.07
C SER A 132 -5.21 9.59 -8.00
N LEU A 133 -5.89 10.55 -8.63
CA LEU A 133 -7.34 10.54 -8.76
C LEU A 133 -7.82 9.39 -9.67
N GLN A 134 -7.06 9.07 -10.73
CA GLN A 134 -7.42 8.00 -11.66
C GLN A 134 -7.34 6.62 -11.01
N LEU A 135 -6.40 6.41 -10.08
CA LEU A 135 -6.26 5.16 -9.34
C LEU A 135 -7.50 4.76 -8.53
N LEU A 136 -8.40 5.70 -8.26
CA LEU A 136 -9.61 5.49 -7.44
C LEU A 136 -10.89 5.45 -8.27
N ASN A 137 -10.79 5.51 -9.61
CA ASN A 137 -11.91 5.51 -10.52
C ASN A 137 -11.93 4.26 -11.39
N PHE A 138 -13.03 3.52 -11.37
CA PHE A 138 -13.25 2.37 -12.24
C PHE A 138 -14.74 2.23 -12.59
N ASN A 139 -15.06 1.94 -13.86
CA ASN A 139 -16.44 1.79 -14.35
C ASN A 139 -17.37 2.94 -13.91
N ASP A 140 -16.90 4.19 -14.06
CA ASP A 140 -17.63 5.39 -13.66
C ASP A 140 -17.91 5.52 -12.13
N LYS A 141 -17.33 4.65 -11.31
CA LYS A 141 -17.41 4.68 -9.86
C LYS A 141 -16.14 5.27 -9.28
N THR A 142 -16.28 6.28 -8.43
CA THR A 142 -15.20 6.86 -7.62
C THR A 142 -15.32 6.35 -6.19
N ILE A 143 -14.32 5.61 -5.71
CA ILE A 143 -14.35 5.03 -4.35
C ILE A 143 -14.11 6.09 -3.28
N GLY A 144 -13.19 7.03 -3.52
CA GLY A 144 -12.83 8.06 -2.55
C GLY A 144 -11.92 9.12 -3.15
N LEU A 145 -11.27 9.92 -2.31
CA LEU A 145 -10.27 10.91 -2.68
C LEU A 145 -8.90 10.42 -2.20
N PRO A 146 -7.81 10.62 -2.97
CA PRO A 146 -6.49 10.12 -2.58
C PRO A 146 -5.97 10.85 -1.34
N LEU A 147 -5.72 10.09 -0.26
CA LEU A 147 -5.07 10.57 0.95
C LEU A 147 -3.59 10.79 0.70
N GLY A 148 -2.93 9.75 0.24
CA GLY A 148 -1.51 9.73 -0.04
C GLY A 148 -1.17 8.83 -1.21
N VAL A 149 0.04 9.02 -1.73
CA VAL A 149 0.59 8.22 -2.81
C VAL A 149 1.91 7.61 -2.37
N TYR A 150 2.22 6.46 -2.94
CA TYR A 150 3.42 5.69 -2.64
C TYR A 150 4.11 5.28 -3.95
N PRO A 151 4.85 6.20 -4.58
CA PRO A 151 5.62 5.87 -5.77
C PRO A 151 6.81 4.96 -5.42
N SER A 152 7.27 4.21 -6.42
CA SER A 152 8.46 3.38 -6.33
C SER A 152 9.71 4.19 -6.67
N VAL A 153 10.81 3.94 -5.94
CA VAL A 153 12.15 4.51 -6.20
C VAL A 153 13.22 3.43 -6.02
N THR A 154 14.40 3.68 -6.53
CA THR A 154 15.58 2.84 -6.24
C THR A 154 16.28 3.33 -5.00
N PHE A 155 16.26 2.55 -3.92
CA PHE A 155 17.13 2.75 -2.76
C PHE A 155 18.52 2.21 -3.06
N PHE A 156 19.58 2.87 -2.62
CA PHE A 156 20.94 2.39 -2.75
C PHE A 156 21.80 2.68 -1.51
N ASN A 157 22.72 1.79 -1.22
CA ASN A 157 23.66 1.87 -0.09
C ASN A 157 24.94 2.60 -0.54
N GLU A 158 25.11 3.85 -0.11
CA GLU A 158 26.25 4.71 -0.48
C GLU A 158 27.57 4.10 -0.04
N ASP A 159 27.65 3.48 1.15
CA ASP A 159 28.89 2.89 1.67
C ASP A 159 29.37 1.74 0.79
N LEU A 160 28.47 0.91 0.26
CA LEU A 160 28.82 -0.18 -0.65
C LEU A 160 29.30 0.34 -2.00
N PHE A 161 28.66 1.38 -2.54
CA PHE A 161 29.08 2.02 -3.78
C PHE A 161 30.44 2.68 -3.64
N ASP A 162 30.70 3.39 -2.55
CA ASP A 162 31.98 4.02 -2.25
C ASP A 162 33.10 2.97 -2.10
N ALA A 163 32.83 1.90 -1.36
CA ALA A 163 33.81 0.79 -1.18
C ALA A 163 34.16 0.11 -2.51
N ALA A 164 33.22 0.00 -3.43
CA ALA A 164 33.45 -0.57 -4.77
C ALA A 164 34.00 0.43 -5.79
N ASN A 165 34.05 1.74 -5.46
CA ASN A 165 34.39 2.83 -6.37
C ASN A 165 33.52 2.79 -7.66
N VAL A 166 32.21 2.52 -7.48
CA VAL A 166 31.19 2.50 -8.54
C VAL A 166 30.37 3.79 -8.46
N PRO A 167 30.10 4.47 -9.58
CA PRO A 167 29.23 5.66 -9.58
C PRO A 167 27.81 5.34 -9.05
N TYR A 168 27.24 6.25 -8.29
CA TYR A 168 25.86 6.15 -7.80
C TYR A 168 24.85 6.10 -8.95
N PRO A 169 23.69 5.45 -8.75
CA PRO A 169 22.58 5.54 -9.68
C PRO A 169 22.10 7.00 -9.82
N PRO A 170 21.61 7.41 -11.00
CA PRO A 170 21.18 8.79 -11.22
C PRO A 170 19.90 9.10 -10.40
N LYS A 171 19.87 10.29 -9.81
CA LYS A 171 18.71 10.78 -9.07
C LYS A 171 17.66 11.43 -9.97
N GLN A 172 18.06 11.85 -11.16
CA GLN A 172 17.19 12.55 -12.10
C GLN A 172 16.51 11.55 -13.03
N TYR A 173 15.19 11.67 -13.13
CA TYR A 173 14.40 10.96 -14.12
C TYR A 173 14.69 11.45 -15.53
N GLY A 174 14.53 10.58 -16.52
CA GLY A 174 14.78 10.91 -17.93
C GLY A 174 16.23 10.71 -18.40
N ASP A 175 17.11 10.19 -17.54
CA ASP A 175 18.44 9.73 -17.98
C ASP A 175 18.30 8.44 -18.80
N THR A 176 18.44 8.55 -20.11
CA THR A 176 18.31 7.43 -21.06
C THR A 176 19.43 6.41 -20.96
N THR A 177 20.49 6.67 -20.19
CA THR A 177 21.59 5.73 -19.95
C THR A 177 21.32 4.83 -18.74
N TRP A 178 20.36 5.16 -17.87
CA TRP A 178 19.97 4.37 -16.74
C TRP A 178 18.83 3.42 -17.13
N THR A 179 19.20 2.22 -17.56
CA THR A 179 18.30 1.16 -18.00
C THR A 179 18.39 -0.06 -17.09
N LEU A 180 17.45 -0.99 -17.20
CA LEU A 180 17.52 -2.27 -16.47
C LEU A 180 18.81 -3.04 -16.80
N GLU A 181 19.26 -2.98 -18.05
CA GLU A 181 20.55 -3.59 -18.45
C GLU A 181 21.71 -2.93 -17.70
N LYS A 182 21.75 -1.58 -17.65
CA LYS A 182 22.77 -0.82 -16.93
C LYS A 182 22.71 -1.08 -15.42
N MET A 183 21.52 -1.22 -14.87
CA MET A 183 21.34 -1.60 -13.47
C MET A 183 21.95 -2.99 -13.19
N ILE A 184 21.70 -3.99 -14.05
CA ILE A 184 22.29 -5.33 -13.90
C ILE A 184 23.83 -5.29 -14.04
N GLU A 185 24.37 -4.52 -14.99
CA GLU A 185 25.83 -4.33 -15.08
C GLU A 185 26.40 -3.74 -13.77
N THR A 186 25.76 -2.71 -13.24
CA THR A 186 26.13 -2.09 -11.97
C THR A 186 26.01 -3.10 -10.83
N ALA A 187 24.91 -3.83 -10.76
CA ALA A 187 24.68 -4.86 -9.74
C ALA A 187 25.74 -5.98 -9.79
N LYS A 188 26.23 -6.37 -10.97
CA LYS A 188 27.34 -7.34 -11.08
C LYS A 188 28.65 -6.84 -10.45
N LEU A 189 28.93 -5.55 -10.57
CA LEU A 189 30.11 -4.95 -9.93
C LEU A 189 29.97 -4.90 -8.40
N MET A 190 28.74 -4.80 -7.92
CA MET A 190 28.38 -4.70 -6.50
C MET A 190 28.16 -6.07 -5.83
N THR A 191 27.99 -7.15 -6.60
CA THR A 191 27.79 -8.50 -6.05
C THR A 191 29.14 -9.14 -5.78
N LEU A 192 29.39 -9.58 -4.54
CA LEU A 192 30.68 -10.13 -4.12
C LEU A 192 30.55 -11.56 -3.58
N ASP A 193 31.52 -12.40 -3.95
CA ASP A 193 31.71 -13.71 -3.32
C ASP A 193 32.54 -13.62 -2.01
N GLY A 194 32.67 -14.75 -1.30
CA GLY A 194 33.47 -14.84 -0.07
C GLY A 194 34.98 -14.60 -0.25
N ASN A 195 35.49 -14.50 -1.49
CA ASN A 195 36.88 -14.18 -1.81
C ASN A 195 37.03 -12.70 -2.23
N GLY A 196 35.93 -11.94 -2.30
CA GLY A 196 35.91 -10.55 -2.75
C GLY A 196 35.91 -10.37 -4.27
N ASN A 197 35.66 -11.42 -5.05
CA ASN A 197 35.48 -11.29 -6.50
C ASN A 197 34.03 -10.81 -6.77
N ASN A 198 33.88 -9.86 -7.69
CA ASN A 198 32.54 -9.44 -8.11
C ASN A 198 31.97 -10.35 -9.21
N ALA A 199 30.65 -10.28 -9.43
CA ALA A 199 29.96 -11.15 -10.39
C ALA A 199 30.32 -10.90 -11.87
N ALA A 200 31.06 -9.83 -12.18
CA ALA A 200 31.65 -9.62 -13.51
C ALA A 200 33.03 -10.31 -13.68
N SER A 201 33.64 -10.82 -12.60
CA SER A 201 34.94 -11.47 -12.62
C SER A 201 34.82 -12.92 -13.07
N PRO A 202 35.77 -13.44 -13.90
CA PRO A 202 35.81 -14.86 -14.25
C PRO A 202 36.14 -15.78 -13.06
N ASN A 203 36.57 -15.21 -11.92
CA ASN A 203 36.91 -15.96 -10.70
C ASN A 203 35.77 -15.93 -9.68
N PHE A 204 34.63 -15.35 -10.01
CA PHE A 204 33.47 -15.28 -9.12
C PHE A 204 32.89 -16.67 -8.83
N ASP A 205 32.64 -16.95 -7.55
CA ASP A 205 31.99 -18.18 -7.08
C ASP A 205 30.57 -17.91 -6.68
N PRO A 206 29.57 -18.19 -7.55
CA PRO A 206 28.15 -17.92 -7.25
C PRO A 206 27.57 -18.76 -6.11
N THR A 207 28.31 -19.76 -5.62
CA THR A 207 27.88 -20.59 -4.49
C THR A 207 28.26 -20.00 -3.12
N LYS A 208 28.98 -18.86 -3.12
CA LYS A 208 29.51 -18.22 -1.90
C LYS A 208 29.28 -16.72 -1.87
N ILE A 209 28.14 -16.27 -2.36
CA ILE A 209 27.80 -14.83 -2.36
C ILE A 209 27.67 -14.33 -0.93
N THR A 210 28.26 -13.19 -0.64
CA THR A 210 28.23 -12.52 0.67
C THR A 210 27.62 -11.12 0.60
N GLN A 211 27.55 -10.55 -0.60
CA GLN A 211 26.93 -9.25 -0.89
C GLN A 211 26.22 -9.34 -2.24
N TRP A 212 25.03 -8.77 -2.34
CA TRP A 212 24.22 -8.74 -3.57
C TRP A 212 24.13 -7.31 -4.10
N GLY A 213 24.22 -7.18 -5.42
CA GLY A 213 24.11 -5.89 -6.10
C GLY A 213 22.68 -5.38 -6.18
N TRP A 214 21.71 -6.29 -6.16
CA TRP A 214 20.28 -5.93 -6.27
C TRP A 214 19.41 -6.83 -5.41
N GLY A 215 18.49 -6.24 -4.66
CA GLY A 215 17.54 -6.95 -3.79
C GLY A 215 16.20 -7.28 -4.44
N GLY A 216 15.95 -6.78 -5.66
CA GLY A 216 14.70 -7.01 -6.36
C GLY A 216 13.73 -5.83 -6.29
N TRP A 217 12.48 -6.11 -6.60
CA TRP A 217 11.35 -5.20 -6.54
C TRP A 217 10.38 -5.60 -5.43
N CYS A 218 9.82 -4.60 -4.71
CA CYS A 218 8.61 -4.83 -3.95
C CYS A 218 7.43 -5.02 -4.91
N GLY A 219 6.62 -6.06 -4.68
CA GLY A 219 5.50 -6.38 -5.54
C GLY A 219 5.89 -6.61 -7.01
N PRO A 220 6.76 -7.59 -7.32
CA PRO A 220 7.30 -7.74 -8.66
C PRO A 220 6.23 -8.03 -9.71
N PHE A 221 5.17 -8.75 -9.39
CA PHE A 221 4.11 -9.05 -10.34
C PHE A 221 3.38 -7.79 -10.83
N ARG A 222 3.38 -6.71 -10.04
CA ARG A 222 2.85 -5.40 -10.42
C ARG A 222 3.88 -4.56 -11.16
N THR A 223 5.14 -4.62 -10.73
CA THR A 223 6.23 -3.81 -11.28
C THR A 223 6.61 -4.28 -12.70
N VAL A 224 6.57 -5.59 -12.95
CA VAL A 224 6.96 -6.19 -14.24
C VAL A 224 6.13 -5.63 -15.42
N PRO A 225 4.79 -5.63 -15.40
CA PRO A 225 4.03 -5.13 -16.54
C PRO A 225 4.36 -3.69 -16.90
N GLY A 226 4.50 -2.83 -15.90
CA GLY A 226 4.83 -1.42 -16.13
C GLY A 226 6.18 -1.22 -16.81
N LYS A 227 7.19 -2.03 -16.47
CA LYS A 227 8.56 -1.90 -17.01
C LYS A 227 8.77 -2.62 -18.34
N PHE A 228 8.01 -3.67 -18.63
CA PHE A 228 8.20 -4.53 -19.81
C PHE A 228 7.08 -4.41 -20.85
N GLY A 229 6.18 -3.42 -20.69
CA GLY A 229 5.12 -3.17 -21.66
C GLY A 229 4.01 -4.23 -21.66
N GLY A 230 3.90 -5.02 -20.59
CA GLY A 230 2.78 -5.94 -20.39
C GLY A 230 1.49 -5.21 -19.98
N ASN A 231 0.38 -5.93 -20.03
CA ASN A 231 -0.88 -5.41 -19.46
C ASN A 231 -0.79 -5.35 -17.94
N PRO A 232 -1.41 -4.35 -17.33
CA PRO A 232 -1.49 -4.27 -15.88
C PRO A 232 -2.04 -5.55 -15.28
N LEU A 233 -1.35 -6.09 -14.27
CA LEU A 233 -1.71 -7.36 -13.61
C LEU A 233 -1.86 -8.57 -14.56
N GLY A 234 -1.39 -8.47 -15.80
CA GLY A 234 -1.56 -9.52 -16.79
C GLY A 234 -3.02 -9.81 -17.13
N MET A 235 -3.88 -8.80 -17.22
CA MET A 235 -5.29 -8.92 -17.58
C MET A 235 -5.69 -7.91 -18.65
N SER A 236 -6.82 -8.15 -19.30
CA SER A 236 -7.47 -7.17 -20.17
C SER A 236 -8.08 -6.03 -19.34
N ASP A 237 -8.30 -4.85 -19.96
CA ASP A 237 -8.85 -3.67 -19.28
C ASP A 237 -10.25 -3.90 -18.68
N ASP A 238 -11.02 -4.84 -19.24
CA ASP A 238 -12.34 -5.22 -18.75
C ASP A 238 -12.30 -6.40 -17.76
N PHE A 239 -11.11 -6.87 -17.39
CA PHE A 239 -10.87 -8.02 -16.51
C PHE A 239 -11.59 -9.33 -16.93
N LYS A 240 -11.81 -9.53 -18.23
CA LYS A 240 -12.43 -10.77 -18.76
C LYS A 240 -11.42 -11.77 -19.28
N THR A 241 -10.22 -11.29 -19.60
CA THR A 241 -9.17 -12.13 -20.20
C THR A 241 -7.88 -12.01 -19.41
N ALA A 242 -7.34 -13.14 -18.98
CA ALA A 242 -6.01 -13.21 -18.42
C ALA A 242 -4.96 -13.10 -19.54
N ASN A 243 -3.90 -12.35 -19.32
CA ASN A 243 -2.79 -12.08 -20.24
C ASN A 243 -1.42 -12.28 -19.56
N MET A 244 -1.34 -13.26 -18.65
CA MET A 244 -0.15 -13.52 -17.82
C MET A 244 1.02 -14.12 -18.61
N ASN A 245 0.80 -14.56 -19.84
CA ASN A 245 1.81 -15.16 -20.72
C ASN A 245 2.09 -14.31 -21.98
N THR A 246 1.80 -13.01 -21.93
CA THR A 246 2.18 -12.07 -23.00
C THR A 246 3.69 -11.85 -23.01
N ASP A 247 4.24 -11.44 -24.16
CA ASP A 247 5.69 -11.27 -24.35
C ASP A 247 6.32 -10.39 -23.28
N GLY A 248 5.74 -9.22 -22.97
CA GLY A 248 6.29 -8.31 -21.95
C GLY A 248 6.23 -8.89 -20.54
N TYR A 249 5.17 -9.65 -20.21
CA TYR A 249 5.11 -10.27 -18.88
C TYR A 249 6.10 -11.42 -18.76
N LEU A 250 6.24 -12.23 -19.81
CA LEU A 250 7.23 -13.32 -19.86
C LEU A 250 8.66 -12.80 -19.80
N GLU A 251 8.98 -11.75 -20.56
CA GLU A 251 10.29 -11.11 -20.55
C GLU A 251 10.65 -10.62 -19.14
N GLY A 252 9.71 -9.99 -18.45
CA GLY A 252 9.94 -9.52 -17.09
C GLY A 252 10.11 -10.63 -16.07
N MET A 253 9.35 -11.72 -16.16
CA MET A 253 9.52 -12.87 -15.28
C MET A 253 10.82 -13.62 -15.57
N GLN A 254 11.22 -13.71 -16.84
CA GLN A 254 12.53 -14.25 -17.23
C GLN A 254 13.67 -13.36 -16.70
N PHE A 255 13.53 -12.03 -16.77
CA PHE A 255 14.50 -11.10 -16.20
C PHE A 255 14.68 -11.33 -14.68
N LEU A 256 13.60 -11.56 -13.93
CA LEU A 256 13.67 -11.88 -12.51
C LEU A 256 14.43 -13.19 -12.27
N TYR A 257 14.09 -14.25 -13.02
CA TYR A 257 14.79 -15.53 -12.95
C TYR A 257 16.28 -15.36 -13.27
N ASP A 258 16.62 -14.69 -14.37
CA ASP A 258 17.99 -14.48 -14.81
C ASP A 258 18.80 -13.60 -13.85
N SER A 259 18.18 -12.68 -13.13
CA SER A 259 18.85 -11.87 -12.11
C SER A 259 19.40 -12.71 -10.95
N ILE A 260 18.76 -13.85 -10.67
CA ILE A 260 19.14 -14.79 -9.61
C ILE A 260 20.10 -15.85 -10.17
N TYR A 261 19.71 -16.57 -11.24
CA TYR A 261 20.33 -17.82 -11.65
C TYR A 261 21.35 -17.66 -12.80
N THR A 262 21.29 -16.57 -13.55
CA THR A 262 22.20 -16.27 -14.66
C THR A 262 23.18 -15.16 -14.30
N SER A 263 22.67 -14.07 -13.76
CA SER A 263 23.47 -12.88 -13.40
C SER A 263 23.98 -12.92 -11.95
N HIS A 264 23.37 -13.71 -11.09
CA HIS A 264 23.70 -13.89 -9.68
C HIS A 264 23.74 -12.59 -8.86
N VAL A 265 22.96 -11.60 -9.26
CA VAL A 265 22.97 -10.27 -8.62
C VAL A 265 21.89 -10.09 -7.55
N ARG A 266 20.89 -10.96 -7.56
CA ARG A 266 19.76 -10.96 -6.62
C ARG A 266 19.80 -12.22 -5.75
N PRO A 267 19.45 -12.13 -4.43
CA PRO A 267 19.25 -13.31 -3.61
C PRO A 267 18.06 -14.14 -4.11
N SER A 268 18.17 -15.47 -4.01
CA SER A 268 17.01 -16.36 -4.18
C SER A 268 16.13 -16.36 -2.94
N SER A 269 14.90 -16.90 -3.04
CA SER A 269 14.05 -17.08 -1.86
C SER A 269 14.70 -17.95 -0.77
N VAL A 270 15.61 -18.86 -1.15
CA VAL A 270 16.39 -19.67 -0.21
C VAL A 270 17.42 -18.82 0.52
N ASP A 271 18.09 -17.90 -0.19
CA ASP A 271 19.02 -16.94 0.41
C ASP A 271 18.28 -15.98 1.34
N GLU A 272 17.11 -15.49 0.93
CA GLU A 272 16.24 -14.64 1.74
C GLU A 272 15.87 -15.32 3.04
N GLY A 273 15.40 -16.56 3.00
CA GLY A 273 15.03 -17.35 4.17
C GLY A 273 16.18 -17.73 5.09
N SER A 274 17.45 -17.75 4.60
CA SER A 274 18.62 -18.12 5.39
C SER A 274 19.46 -16.93 5.87
N THR A 275 19.66 -15.94 5.00
CA THR A 275 20.59 -14.81 5.23
C THR A 275 19.88 -13.57 5.79
N PHE A 276 18.61 -13.37 5.42
CA PHE A 276 17.83 -12.17 5.75
C PHE A 276 16.65 -12.45 6.66
N THR A 277 16.67 -13.57 7.40
CA THR A 277 15.61 -13.96 8.33
C THR A 277 15.29 -12.86 9.34
N GLY A 278 14.01 -12.53 9.47
CA GLY A 278 13.52 -11.53 10.43
C GLY A 278 13.66 -10.08 9.95
N MET A 279 14.02 -9.87 8.69
CA MET A 279 14.01 -8.57 8.02
C MET A 279 12.80 -8.48 7.09
N ASP A 280 12.17 -7.33 7.02
CA ASP A 280 11.09 -7.06 6.07
C ASP A 280 11.65 -6.85 4.66
N PHE A 281 12.86 -6.27 4.57
CA PHE A 281 13.56 -6.04 3.31
C PHE A 281 15.02 -6.51 3.40
N THR A 282 15.50 -7.16 2.36
CA THR A 282 16.90 -7.60 2.28
C THR A 282 17.90 -6.44 2.40
N PHE A 283 17.48 -5.22 2.05
CA PHE A 283 18.26 -3.99 2.14
C PHE A 283 18.65 -3.63 3.60
N GLU A 284 17.85 -4.00 4.58
CA GLU A 284 18.12 -3.77 6.02
C GLU A 284 19.39 -4.47 6.53
N SER A 285 19.88 -5.44 5.79
CA SER A 285 21.09 -6.19 6.13
C SER A 285 22.39 -5.41 5.95
N GLY A 286 22.37 -4.32 5.17
CA GLY A 286 23.59 -3.66 4.70
C GLY A 286 24.42 -4.48 3.71
N LYS A 287 23.89 -5.61 3.19
CA LYS A 287 24.55 -6.51 2.24
C LYS A 287 23.95 -6.41 0.83
N VAL A 288 22.98 -5.57 0.62
CA VAL A 288 22.30 -5.34 -0.65
C VAL A 288 22.59 -3.92 -1.11
N ALA A 289 23.15 -3.78 -2.32
CA ALA A 289 23.59 -2.47 -2.79
C ALA A 289 22.47 -1.60 -3.35
N MET A 290 21.51 -2.19 -4.05
CA MET A 290 20.35 -1.52 -4.63
C MET A 290 19.09 -2.33 -4.37
N PHE A 291 17.95 -1.62 -4.26
CA PHE A 291 16.64 -2.23 -4.00
C PHE A 291 15.56 -1.27 -4.50
N GLU A 292 14.56 -1.75 -5.20
CA GLU A 292 13.47 -0.88 -5.64
C GLU A 292 12.20 -1.18 -4.86
N CYS A 293 11.67 -0.18 -4.19
CA CYS A 293 10.44 -0.31 -3.41
C CYS A 293 9.63 0.98 -3.40
N PHE A 294 8.39 0.85 -3.02
CA PHE A 294 7.47 1.95 -2.82
C PHE A 294 7.81 2.76 -1.57
N SER A 295 7.42 4.03 -1.55
CA SER A 295 7.65 4.92 -0.40
C SER A 295 6.95 4.47 0.89
N TRP A 296 5.98 3.55 0.84
CA TRP A 296 5.38 2.96 2.04
C TRP A 296 6.38 2.15 2.87
N SER A 297 7.54 1.77 2.29
CA SER A 297 8.64 1.17 3.06
C SER A 297 9.30 2.11 4.08
N SER A 298 8.81 3.35 4.18
CA SER A 298 9.35 4.37 5.12
C SER A 298 9.39 3.92 6.58
N TYR A 299 8.52 3.01 7.01
CA TYR A 299 8.58 2.43 8.35
C TYR A 299 9.89 1.67 8.62
N ALA A 300 10.57 1.19 7.59
CA ALA A 300 11.86 0.49 7.69
C ALA A 300 13.09 1.42 7.56
N PHE A 301 12.92 2.72 7.31
CA PHE A 301 14.04 3.66 7.18
C PHE A 301 14.96 3.71 8.38
N PRO A 302 14.48 3.59 9.64
CA PRO A 302 15.38 3.43 10.80
C PRO A 302 16.32 2.23 10.67
N ASN A 303 15.83 1.09 10.14
CA ASN A 303 16.63 -0.11 9.91
C ASN A 303 17.62 0.11 8.76
N PHE A 304 17.22 0.78 7.68
CA PHE A 304 18.12 1.15 6.58
C PHE A 304 19.26 2.03 7.08
N THR A 305 18.97 3.01 7.95
CA THR A 305 19.98 3.89 8.56
C THR A 305 20.94 3.11 9.45
N THR A 306 20.46 2.07 10.14
CA THR A 306 21.32 1.20 10.95
C THR A 306 22.25 0.33 10.08
N ALA A 307 21.79 -0.02 8.88
CA ALA A 307 22.55 -0.85 7.93
C ALA A 307 23.65 -0.08 7.18
N GLY A 308 23.64 1.25 7.18
CA GLY A 308 24.66 2.10 6.53
C GLY A 308 24.10 3.41 6.00
N ASN A 309 24.95 4.20 5.32
CA ASN A 309 24.50 5.37 4.59
C ASN A 309 23.71 4.96 3.34
N TRP A 310 22.54 5.51 3.18
CA TRP A 310 21.66 5.19 2.05
C TRP A 310 21.07 6.45 1.43
N ASN A 311 20.65 6.32 0.18
CA ASN A 311 19.99 7.37 -0.56
C ASN A 311 19.00 6.77 -1.55
N VAL A 312 18.29 7.61 -2.29
CA VAL A 312 17.34 7.20 -3.31
C VAL A 312 17.71 7.74 -4.69
N ALA A 313 17.34 7.00 -5.72
CA ALA A 313 17.62 7.28 -7.12
C ALA A 313 16.38 7.03 -7.97
N ALA A 314 16.41 7.54 -9.21
CA ALA A 314 15.38 7.25 -10.19
C ALA A 314 15.31 5.75 -10.49
N VAL A 315 14.12 5.23 -10.79
CA VAL A 315 13.99 3.86 -11.29
C VAL A 315 14.57 3.75 -12.71
N PRO A 316 15.17 2.61 -13.06
CA PRO A 316 15.73 2.40 -14.40
C PRO A 316 14.62 2.30 -15.46
N ALA A 317 14.94 2.74 -16.68
CA ALA A 317 14.09 2.52 -17.84
C ALA A 317 13.99 1.02 -18.16
N GLY A 318 12.83 0.57 -18.57
CA GLY A 318 12.59 -0.76 -19.08
C GLY A 318 13.26 -1.01 -20.43
N PRO A 319 13.22 -2.24 -20.97
CA PRO A 319 13.92 -2.61 -22.20
C PRO A 319 13.39 -1.86 -23.43
N HIS A 320 12.19 -1.33 -23.38
CA HIS A 320 11.56 -0.56 -24.46
C HIS A 320 11.76 0.96 -24.30
N GLY A 321 12.52 1.39 -23.29
CA GLY A 321 12.88 2.79 -23.04
C GLY A 321 11.88 3.55 -22.15
N ASP A 322 10.80 2.91 -21.73
CA ASP A 322 9.81 3.52 -20.85
C ASP A 322 10.33 3.55 -19.41
N VAL A 323 10.20 4.72 -18.77
CA VAL A 323 10.49 4.88 -17.34
C VAL A 323 9.15 4.83 -16.62
N VAL A 324 8.95 3.81 -15.82
CA VAL A 324 7.72 3.62 -15.05
C VAL A 324 8.04 3.42 -13.57
N SER A 325 7.52 4.30 -12.74
CA SER A 325 7.48 4.17 -11.29
C SER A 325 6.08 3.67 -10.90
N PRO A 326 5.90 2.40 -10.57
CA PRO A 326 4.61 1.94 -10.04
C PRO A 326 4.20 2.74 -8.81
N VAL A 327 2.90 3.02 -8.67
CA VAL A 327 2.38 3.80 -7.56
C VAL A 327 1.20 3.12 -6.88
N ASN A 328 1.16 3.19 -5.57
CA ASN A 328 -0.02 2.88 -4.76
C ASN A 328 -0.65 4.18 -4.27
N ALA A 329 -1.94 4.15 -3.99
CA ALA A 329 -2.63 5.28 -3.38
C ALA A 329 -3.62 4.78 -2.31
N ASP A 330 -3.54 5.36 -1.14
CA ASP A 330 -4.54 5.15 -0.10
C ASP A 330 -5.64 6.21 -0.18
N THR A 331 -6.83 5.82 0.22
CA THR A 331 -8.03 6.65 0.24
C THR A 331 -8.86 6.37 1.49
N PHE A 332 -10.09 6.87 1.48
CA PHE A 332 -11.18 6.39 2.31
C PHE A 332 -12.22 5.68 1.45
N ALA A 333 -13.04 4.85 2.07
CA ALA A 333 -14.22 4.28 1.41
C ALA A 333 -15.40 4.24 2.37
N ILE A 334 -16.60 4.49 1.85
CA ILE A 334 -17.85 4.47 2.61
C ILE A 334 -18.56 3.17 2.25
N PRO A 335 -18.81 2.27 3.23
CA PRO A 335 -19.57 1.05 2.98
C PRO A 335 -21.00 1.35 2.58
N SER A 336 -21.54 0.58 1.61
CA SER A 336 -22.94 0.67 1.18
C SER A 336 -23.95 0.38 2.32
N HIS A 337 -23.50 -0.34 3.35
CA HIS A 337 -24.23 -0.66 4.57
C HIS A 337 -24.16 0.44 5.65
N SER A 338 -23.42 1.52 5.45
CA SER A 338 -23.41 2.64 6.40
C SER A 338 -24.81 3.23 6.54
N LYS A 339 -25.19 3.51 7.78
CA LYS A 339 -26.46 4.17 8.10
C LYS A 339 -26.37 5.70 8.03
N HIS A 340 -25.15 6.22 7.87
CA HIS A 340 -24.82 7.65 7.94
C HIS A 340 -23.90 8.11 6.80
N PRO A 341 -24.17 7.78 5.51
CA PRO A 341 -23.22 8.05 4.43
C PRO A 341 -22.95 9.54 4.21
N ASP A 342 -23.92 10.42 4.46
CA ASP A 342 -23.72 11.88 4.37
C ASP A 342 -22.75 12.39 5.44
N GLN A 343 -22.89 11.92 6.68
CA GLN A 343 -22.00 12.29 7.78
C GLN A 343 -20.61 11.64 7.64
N ALA A 344 -20.55 10.41 7.10
CA ALA A 344 -19.29 9.75 6.77
C ALA A 344 -18.50 10.54 5.73
N TRP A 345 -19.19 11.06 4.69
CA TRP A 345 -18.58 11.96 3.71
C TRP A 345 -18.09 13.28 4.36
N GLU A 346 -18.85 13.89 5.25
CA GLU A 346 -18.46 15.11 5.97
C GLU A 346 -17.17 14.86 6.78
N VAL A 347 -17.12 13.74 7.52
CA VAL A 347 -15.93 13.33 8.27
C VAL A 347 -14.74 13.05 7.32
N ALA A 348 -14.97 12.29 6.24
CA ALA A 348 -13.93 11.99 5.28
C ALA A 348 -13.34 13.27 4.66
N THR A 349 -14.14 14.23 4.25
CA THR A 349 -13.66 15.49 3.70
C THR A 349 -12.94 16.36 4.72
N TRP A 350 -13.31 16.29 6.00
CA TRP A 350 -12.55 16.92 7.08
C TRP A 350 -11.16 16.28 7.25
N LEU A 351 -11.09 14.95 7.25
CA LEU A 351 -9.81 14.21 7.29
C LEU A 351 -8.92 14.52 6.06
N MET A 352 -9.53 14.91 4.95
CA MET A 352 -8.85 15.28 3.70
C MET A 352 -8.50 16.76 3.58
N GLN A 353 -8.73 17.59 4.61
CA GLN A 353 -8.25 18.97 4.62
C GLN A 353 -6.72 19.01 4.61
N PRO A 354 -6.08 20.01 3.96
CA PRO A 354 -4.64 20.02 3.76
C PRO A 354 -3.81 19.82 5.03
N GLU A 355 -4.13 20.52 6.12
CA GLU A 355 -3.42 20.41 7.39
C GLU A 355 -3.59 19.01 8.01
N MET A 356 -4.81 18.46 7.96
CA MET A 356 -5.09 17.12 8.49
C MET A 356 -4.45 16.04 7.62
N GLN A 357 -4.51 16.18 6.29
CA GLN A 357 -3.86 15.26 5.35
C GLN A 357 -2.34 15.21 5.58
N SER A 358 -1.69 16.36 5.77
CA SER A 358 -0.26 16.40 6.11
C SER A 358 0.05 15.65 7.41
N ARG A 359 -0.78 15.84 8.45
CA ARG A 359 -0.65 15.17 9.74
C ARG A 359 -0.86 13.65 9.62
N LEU A 360 -1.88 13.23 8.87
CA LEU A 360 -2.20 11.83 8.64
C LEU A 360 -1.11 11.13 7.82
N CYS A 361 -0.56 11.81 6.80
CA CYS A 361 0.58 11.26 6.06
C CYS A 361 1.83 11.09 6.93
N GLY A 362 2.03 11.94 7.94
CA GLY A 362 3.07 11.73 8.95
C GLY A 362 2.84 10.48 9.81
N ILE A 363 1.56 10.16 10.09
CA ILE A 363 1.21 8.94 10.85
C ILE A 363 1.32 7.69 9.97
N PHE A 364 0.87 7.75 8.74
CA PHE A 364 0.79 6.59 7.83
C PHE A 364 2.02 6.39 6.94
N GLY A 365 3.00 7.31 7.00
CA GLY A 365 4.20 7.24 6.16
C GLY A 365 3.94 7.51 4.68
N CYS A 366 2.84 8.20 4.31
CA CYS A 366 2.52 8.49 2.92
C CYS A 366 3.07 9.84 2.44
N ILE A 367 3.21 9.96 1.12
CA ILE A 367 3.40 11.26 0.48
C ILE A 367 2.01 11.88 0.30
N PRO A 368 1.73 13.09 0.79
CA PRO A 368 0.44 13.72 0.56
C PRO A 368 0.09 13.79 -0.92
N SER A 369 -1.12 13.42 -1.27
CA SER A 369 -1.58 13.43 -2.66
C SER A 369 -1.86 14.85 -3.20
N ARG A 370 -1.78 15.88 -2.36
CA ARG A 370 -1.88 17.29 -2.75
C ARG A 370 -0.53 17.86 -3.11
N LYS A 371 -0.45 18.49 -4.31
CA LYS A 371 0.77 19.14 -4.82
C LYS A 371 1.28 20.23 -3.89
N SER A 372 0.37 21.00 -3.28
CA SER A 372 0.71 22.09 -2.35
C SER A 372 1.43 21.63 -1.09
N LEU A 373 1.33 20.33 -0.73
CA LEU A 373 1.95 19.76 0.48
C LEU A 373 3.31 19.09 0.20
N ALA A 374 3.68 18.92 -1.07
CA ALA A 374 4.87 18.15 -1.45
C ALA A 374 6.17 18.70 -0.84
N SER A 375 6.39 20.04 -0.90
CA SER A 375 7.60 20.64 -0.35
C SER A 375 7.71 20.47 1.16
N GLY A 376 6.60 20.62 1.89
CA GLY A 376 6.58 20.40 3.34
C GLY A 376 6.91 18.95 3.74
N TRP A 377 6.47 17.98 2.93
CA TRP A 377 6.84 16.58 3.12
C TRP A 377 8.34 16.35 2.88
N VAL A 378 8.90 16.89 1.78
CA VAL A 378 10.35 16.81 1.49
C VAL A 378 11.17 17.41 2.60
N ASP A 379 10.79 18.61 3.10
CA ASP A 379 11.48 19.28 4.19
C ASP A 379 11.48 18.44 5.47
N SER A 380 10.34 17.84 5.82
CA SER A 380 10.19 16.96 7.00
C SER A 380 11.09 15.73 6.90
N MET A 381 11.04 15.02 5.77
CA MET A 381 11.84 13.82 5.56
C MET A 381 13.34 14.13 5.52
N SER A 382 13.74 15.26 4.92
CA SER A 382 15.14 15.68 4.86
C SER A 382 15.68 16.11 6.23
N ALA A 383 14.81 16.60 7.14
CA ALA A 383 15.19 16.90 8.50
C ALA A 383 15.43 15.63 9.34
N GLU A 384 14.64 14.58 9.08
CA GLU A 384 14.77 13.29 9.78
C GLU A 384 15.90 12.42 9.21
N TYR A 385 16.05 12.41 7.88
CA TYR A 385 17.06 11.62 7.14
C TYR A 385 17.91 12.53 6.24
N PRO A 386 18.91 13.24 6.79
CA PRO A 386 19.64 14.30 6.07
C PRO A 386 20.43 13.86 4.84
N ASN A 387 20.73 12.57 4.70
CA ASN A 387 21.44 12.04 3.55
C ASN A 387 20.49 11.72 2.38
N GLY A 388 19.17 11.54 2.64
CA GLY A 388 18.19 11.16 1.66
C GLY A 388 17.78 12.32 0.73
N ASP A 389 17.71 12.08 -0.58
CA ASP A 389 17.18 13.05 -1.55
C ASP A 389 15.70 12.80 -1.83
N PHE A 390 14.84 13.27 -0.93
CA PHE A 390 13.40 12.99 -0.99
C PHE A 390 12.68 13.69 -2.14
N GLN A 391 13.33 14.61 -2.84
CA GLN A 391 12.77 15.17 -4.07
C GLN A 391 12.58 14.11 -5.16
N VAL A 392 13.42 13.08 -5.19
CA VAL A 392 13.30 11.94 -6.13
C VAL A 392 11.93 11.26 -6.04
N PHE A 393 11.35 11.13 -4.85
CA PHE A 393 10.00 10.59 -4.67
C PHE A 393 8.92 11.47 -5.30
N ILE A 394 9.05 12.79 -5.16
CA ILE A 394 8.10 13.74 -5.77
C ILE A 394 8.22 13.72 -7.29
N ASP A 395 9.46 13.67 -7.80
CA ASP A 395 9.72 13.62 -9.24
C ASP A 395 9.18 12.32 -9.86
N SER A 396 9.24 11.20 -9.13
CA SER A 396 8.74 9.89 -9.58
C SER A 396 7.24 9.88 -9.86
N ILE A 397 6.46 10.75 -9.21
CA ILE A 397 5.00 10.85 -9.40
C ILE A 397 4.66 11.22 -10.86
N ASN A 398 5.55 11.89 -11.57
CA ASN A 398 5.36 12.21 -12.99
C ASN A 398 5.57 11.01 -13.93
N TYR A 399 6.10 9.89 -13.40
CA TYR A 399 6.40 8.65 -14.11
C TYR A 399 5.53 7.48 -13.62
N MET A 400 4.40 7.79 -13.00
CA MET A 400 3.45 6.78 -12.54
C MET A 400 2.98 5.92 -13.71
N ASP A 401 2.73 4.66 -13.43
CA ASP A 401 2.16 3.75 -14.42
C ASP A 401 0.83 4.29 -14.95
N ALA A 402 0.61 4.11 -16.25
CA ALA A 402 -0.59 4.60 -16.93
C ALA A 402 -1.85 3.79 -16.57
N SER A 403 -1.70 2.68 -15.88
CA SER A 403 -2.82 1.86 -15.46
C SER A 403 -3.52 2.49 -14.26
N PRO A 404 -4.76 2.95 -14.41
CA PRO A 404 -5.43 3.72 -13.37
C PRO A 404 -5.88 2.88 -12.19
N ASN A 405 -5.73 1.60 -12.21
CA ASN A 405 -6.44 0.75 -11.27
C ASN A 405 -5.66 -0.42 -10.72
N ASN A 406 -4.64 -0.84 -11.45
CA ASN A 406 -3.92 -2.03 -11.09
C ASN A 406 -4.79 -3.03 -10.31
N GLU A 407 -4.28 -3.61 -9.23
CA GLU A 407 -4.94 -4.65 -8.45
C GLU A 407 -6.25 -4.23 -7.75
N SER A 408 -6.59 -2.95 -7.69
CA SER A 408 -7.79 -2.46 -6.97
C SER A 408 -9.13 -2.98 -7.51
N TRP A 409 -9.13 -3.51 -8.73
CA TRP A 409 -10.37 -3.83 -9.44
C TRP A 409 -10.43 -5.29 -9.89
N VAL A 410 -9.46 -6.11 -9.49
CA VAL A 410 -9.33 -7.50 -9.93
C VAL A 410 -10.47 -8.36 -9.36
N PRO A 411 -11.30 -8.98 -10.21
CA PRO A 411 -12.29 -9.95 -9.77
C PRO A 411 -11.63 -11.14 -9.06
N ASN A 412 -12.25 -11.65 -8.00
CA ASN A 412 -11.70 -12.73 -7.18
C ASN A 412 -10.28 -12.44 -6.70
N TYR A 413 -10.02 -11.19 -6.28
CA TYR A 413 -8.70 -10.64 -5.97
C TYR A 413 -7.83 -11.58 -5.15
N SER A 414 -8.30 -12.07 -4.00
CA SER A 414 -7.51 -12.93 -3.11
C SER A 414 -7.04 -14.22 -3.81
N LYS A 415 -7.90 -14.87 -4.61
CA LYS A 415 -7.51 -16.07 -5.38
C LYS A 415 -6.46 -15.76 -6.42
N VAL A 416 -6.64 -14.66 -7.16
CA VAL A 416 -5.69 -14.22 -8.21
C VAL A 416 -4.34 -13.88 -7.58
N TRP A 417 -4.37 -13.15 -6.46
CA TRP A 417 -3.16 -12.78 -5.71
C TRP A 417 -2.39 -14.02 -5.26
N ASP A 418 -3.03 -14.92 -4.51
CA ASP A 418 -2.37 -16.11 -3.96
C ASP A 418 -1.79 -17.00 -5.06
N THR A 419 -2.52 -17.15 -6.17
CA THR A 419 -2.04 -17.95 -7.31
C THR A 419 -0.85 -17.31 -7.99
N THR A 420 -0.84 -15.97 -8.13
CA THR A 420 0.27 -15.22 -8.72
C THR A 420 1.50 -15.27 -7.81
N GLU A 421 1.35 -15.10 -6.50
CA GLU A 421 2.44 -15.23 -5.54
C GLU A 421 3.04 -16.64 -5.53
N ASN A 422 2.21 -17.69 -5.62
CA ASN A 422 2.67 -19.06 -5.73
C ASN A 422 3.48 -19.31 -7.02
N ALA A 423 3.00 -18.82 -8.16
CA ALA A 423 3.72 -18.93 -9.44
C ALA A 423 5.07 -18.22 -9.37
N MET A 424 5.09 -17.01 -8.79
CA MET A 424 6.32 -16.24 -8.60
C MET A 424 7.31 -16.95 -7.65
N SER A 425 6.82 -17.50 -6.56
CA SER A 425 7.64 -18.27 -5.61
C SER A 425 8.35 -19.45 -6.30
N ARG A 426 7.68 -20.15 -7.22
CA ARG A 426 8.28 -21.26 -8.00
C ARG A 426 9.42 -20.78 -8.91
N ILE A 427 9.30 -19.58 -9.47
CA ILE A 427 10.35 -18.95 -10.29
C ILE A 427 11.52 -18.49 -9.42
N LEU A 428 11.22 -17.74 -8.35
CA LEU A 428 12.24 -17.11 -7.52
C LEU A 428 13.01 -18.12 -6.63
N SER A 429 12.40 -19.24 -6.25
CA SER A 429 13.08 -20.32 -5.52
C SER A 429 13.90 -21.24 -6.41
N GLY A 430 13.70 -21.17 -7.73
CA GLY A 430 14.31 -22.10 -8.68
C GLY A 430 13.66 -23.48 -8.71
N GLU A 431 12.48 -23.64 -8.11
CA GLU A 431 11.68 -24.88 -8.24
C GLU A 431 11.38 -25.19 -9.70
N SER A 432 11.12 -24.14 -10.50
CA SER A 432 11.01 -24.25 -11.95
C SER A 432 11.96 -23.29 -12.66
N SER A 433 12.70 -23.84 -13.64
CA SER A 433 13.47 -23.05 -14.60
C SER A 433 12.72 -22.77 -15.90
N ASP A 434 11.54 -23.39 -16.08
CA ASP A 434 10.67 -23.16 -17.24
C ASP A 434 9.64 -22.06 -16.90
N VAL A 435 10.11 -20.81 -17.00
CA VAL A 435 9.29 -19.62 -16.73
C VAL A 435 8.06 -19.58 -17.64
N GLN A 436 8.20 -19.97 -18.92
CA GLN A 436 7.10 -20.01 -19.88
C GLN A 436 5.99 -20.95 -19.40
N GLN A 437 6.35 -22.15 -18.93
CA GLN A 437 5.37 -23.12 -18.47
C GLN A 437 4.65 -22.62 -17.21
N VAL A 438 5.39 -22.04 -16.25
CA VAL A 438 4.80 -21.46 -15.03
C VAL A 438 3.78 -20.38 -15.38
N MET A 439 4.11 -19.49 -16.33
CA MET A 439 3.22 -18.41 -16.74
C MET A 439 2.02 -18.91 -17.56
N ASN A 440 2.16 -19.99 -18.34
CA ASN A 440 1.04 -20.63 -19.02
C ASN A 440 0.05 -21.28 -18.04
N ASP A 441 0.58 -21.92 -16.98
CA ASP A 441 -0.23 -22.51 -15.92
C ASP A 441 -1.00 -21.41 -15.18
N LEU A 442 -0.29 -20.34 -14.79
CA LEU A 442 -0.87 -19.15 -14.13
C LEU A 442 -1.97 -18.53 -14.98
N GLN A 443 -1.71 -18.32 -16.27
CA GLN A 443 -2.69 -17.81 -17.24
C GLN A 443 -3.98 -18.64 -17.21
N THR A 444 -3.85 -19.96 -17.25
CA THR A 444 -5.00 -20.89 -17.30
C THR A 444 -5.82 -20.84 -16.01
N GLU A 445 -5.14 -20.78 -14.87
CA GLU A 445 -5.79 -20.77 -13.55
C GLU A 445 -6.50 -19.44 -13.31
N VAL A 446 -5.84 -18.32 -13.58
CA VAL A 446 -6.43 -16.97 -13.46
C VAL A 446 -7.62 -16.80 -14.40
N GLN A 447 -7.54 -17.28 -15.65
CA GLN A 447 -8.68 -17.26 -16.57
C GLN A 447 -9.90 -18.00 -15.99
N GLY A 448 -9.67 -19.14 -15.34
CA GLY A 448 -10.74 -19.86 -14.65
C GLY A 448 -11.44 -19.04 -13.56
N TYR A 449 -10.70 -18.25 -12.79
CA TYR A 449 -11.29 -17.37 -11.78
C TYR A 449 -12.08 -16.21 -12.37
N LEU A 450 -11.60 -15.63 -13.48
CA LEU A 450 -12.33 -14.59 -14.19
C LEU A 450 -13.64 -15.15 -14.80
N ASP A 451 -13.60 -16.33 -15.42
CA ASP A 451 -14.76 -16.99 -15.99
C ASP A 451 -15.82 -17.31 -14.90
N GLU A 452 -15.38 -17.79 -13.73
CA GLU A 452 -16.24 -18.03 -12.55
C GLU A 452 -16.95 -16.74 -12.11
N TYR A 453 -16.19 -15.65 -11.98
CA TYR A 453 -16.73 -14.37 -11.53
C TYR A 453 -17.76 -13.82 -12.52
N TRP A 454 -17.43 -13.77 -13.80
CA TRP A 454 -18.31 -13.19 -14.83
C TRP A 454 -19.53 -14.07 -15.15
N ALA A 455 -19.46 -15.38 -14.90
CA ALA A 455 -20.63 -16.24 -14.98
C ALA A 455 -21.64 -15.93 -13.85
N ALA A 456 -21.15 -15.53 -12.70
CA ALA A 456 -21.99 -15.13 -11.55
C ALA A 456 -22.45 -13.66 -11.62
N ASN A 457 -21.73 -12.80 -12.36
CA ASN A 457 -21.95 -11.35 -12.49
C ASN A 457 -22.02 -10.94 -13.97
N PRO A 458 -23.05 -11.37 -14.74
CA PRO A 458 -23.15 -11.21 -16.19
C PRO A 458 -23.35 -9.75 -16.66
#